data_ea622bb9da803e06dbae26318a1acfa9
#
_entry.id   ea622bb9da803e06dbae26318a1acfa9
#
_cell.length_a   1.000
_cell.length_b   1.000
_cell.length_c   1.000
_cell.angle_alpha   90.00
_cell.angle_beta   90.00
_cell.angle_gamma   90.00
#
_symmetry.space_group_name_H-M   'P 1'
#
loop_
_entity.id
_entity.type
_entity.pdbx_description
1 polymer ?
#
loop_
_entity_poly.entity_id
_entity_poly.type
_entity_poly.pdbx_seq_one_letter_code
_entity_poly.pdbx_strand_id
1 'polypeptide(L)'
;IVVDEAHDESYKEHGQAPRHHARDTALQYARITSAVCILGTATPDIVTSYRADRGELIRLTLPKRILGHRDVLRQQASRLGVRSSYRPAGPTAETIDLPPVRVVDMRQELRAGNRSIFSRALLGALETTLSNSQQAILFLNRRGTSTYVFCRDCGHVLRCSHCDSPLTFHGARERLLCHHCGRDRQMPERCPNCGSTRIKQFGAGTQRVQTEVERLFPSARTLRWDRDTTRTNGAHDRILEAFASQQANLLIGTQMVAKGLDLPLVTLVGVVAADIGLNLPDYRAAERTFQAGSDVEMTNSSVCSRA
;
A
#
# COMPACT_ATOMS: atom_id res chain seq x y z
N ILE A 1 25.49 -5.28 13.29
CA ILE A 1 24.23 -4.52 13.41
C ILE A 1 23.31 -4.98 12.30
N VAL A 2 22.04 -5.27 12.62
CA VAL A 2 21.02 -5.60 11.62
C VAL A 2 19.94 -4.54 11.69
N VAL A 3 19.59 -3.97 10.54
CA VAL A 3 18.48 -3.01 10.37
C VAL A 3 17.51 -3.66 9.38
N ASP A 4 16.40 -4.19 9.91
CA ASP A 4 15.36 -4.78 9.10
C ASP A 4 14.40 -3.69 8.60
N GLU A 5 13.77 -3.92 7.44
CA GLU A 5 12.92 -2.93 6.75
C GLU A 5 13.61 -1.56 6.64
N ALA A 6 14.89 -1.55 6.23
CA ALA A 6 15.78 -0.39 6.26
C ALA A 6 15.25 0.82 5.45
N HIS A 7 14.24 0.63 4.60
CA HIS A 7 13.54 1.68 3.87
C HIS A 7 12.45 2.39 4.69
N ASP A 8 12.07 1.85 5.86
CA ASP A 8 10.96 2.36 6.63
C ASP A 8 11.24 3.77 7.20
N GLU A 9 10.25 4.64 7.08
CA GLU A 9 10.34 6.02 7.57
C GLU A 9 10.36 6.14 9.09
N SER A 10 9.93 5.12 9.82
CA SER A 10 9.99 5.12 11.28
C SER A 10 11.41 5.24 11.81
N TYR A 11 12.41 4.90 10.99
CA TYR A 11 13.83 5.10 11.33
C TYR A 11 14.28 6.56 11.29
N LYS A 12 13.45 7.48 10.79
CA LYS A 12 13.76 8.90 10.75
C LYS A 12 13.06 9.65 11.86
N GLU A 13 13.86 10.27 12.75
CA GLU A 13 13.33 11.20 13.74
C GLU A 13 12.91 12.52 13.09
N HIS A 14 11.63 12.87 13.22
CA HIS A 14 11.04 14.08 12.66
C HIS A 14 10.73 15.15 13.73
N GLY A 15 10.64 14.76 15.00
CA GLY A 15 10.17 15.61 16.07
C GLY A 15 11.29 16.41 16.73
N GLN A 16 11.95 15.79 17.69
CA GLN A 16 12.93 16.46 18.56
C GLN A 16 14.36 16.41 18.02
N ALA A 17 15.15 17.40 18.38
CA ALA A 17 16.60 17.38 18.15
C ALA A 17 17.29 16.51 19.21
N PRO A 18 18.38 15.79 18.83
CA PRO A 18 19.01 15.74 17.51
C PRO A 18 18.23 14.89 16.49
N ARG A 19 17.89 15.46 15.36
CA ARG A 19 17.24 14.77 14.26
C ARG A 19 18.23 13.83 13.58
N HIS A 20 17.92 12.55 13.56
CA HIS A 20 18.78 11.52 12.98
C HIS A 20 17.96 10.53 12.13
N HIS A 21 18.63 9.71 11.39
CA HIS A 21 18.07 8.55 10.70
C HIS A 21 18.77 7.31 11.26
N ALA A 22 18.05 6.44 11.96
CA ALA A 22 18.65 5.32 12.68
C ALA A 22 19.48 4.40 11.76
N ARG A 23 19.04 4.15 10.52
CA ARG A 23 19.80 3.41 9.51
C ARG A 23 21.18 4.05 9.23
N ASP A 24 21.18 5.36 8.98
CA ASP A 24 22.44 6.06 8.66
C ASP A 24 23.36 6.14 9.89
N THR A 25 22.76 6.29 11.07
CA THR A 25 23.48 6.20 12.35
C THR A 25 24.10 4.81 12.54
N ALA A 26 23.36 3.73 12.25
CA ALA A 26 23.86 2.36 12.33
C ALA A 26 25.04 2.12 11.39
N LEU A 27 24.99 2.64 10.16
CA LEU A 27 26.11 2.55 9.20
C LEU A 27 27.33 3.31 9.70
N GLN A 28 27.19 4.51 10.26
CA GLN A 28 28.31 5.28 10.82
C GLN A 28 28.88 4.61 12.07
N TYR A 29 28.04 4.11 12.95
CA TYR A 29 28.46 3.39 14.14
C TYR A 29 29.26 2.12 13.77
N ALA A 30 28.79 1.36 12.78
CA ALA A 30 29.49 0.20 12.27
C ALA A 30 30.89 0.56 11.72
N ARG A 31 31.01 1.70 11.02
CA ARG A 31 32.34 2.20 10.53
C ARG A 31 33.29 2.53 11.67
N ILE A 32 32.80 3.25 12.70
CA ILE A 32 33.62 3.64 13.86
C ILE A 32 34.09 2.42 14.65
N THR A 33 33.23 1.43 14.81
CA THR A 33 33.54 0.22 15.61
C THR A 33 34.10 -0.93 14.78
N SER A 34 34.34 -0.74 13.48
CA SER A 34 34.76 -1.79 12.55
C SER A 34 33.82 -3.01 12.55
N ALA A 35 32.56 -2.80 12.82
CA ALA A 35 31.54 -3.84 12.84
C ALA A 35 30.84 -4.00 11.48
N VAL A 36 30.21 -5.16 11.26
CA VAL A 36 29.35 -5.38 10.08
C VAL A 36 27.98 -4.77 10.33
N CYS A 37 27.45 -4.05 9.33
CA CYS A 37 26.07 -3.58 9.30
C CYS A 37 25.33 -4.19 8.11
N ILE A 38 24.20 -4.86 8.39
CA ILE A 38 23.34 -5.49 7.38
C ILE A 38 22.04 -4.69 7.33
N LEU A 39 21.70 -4.22 6.13
CA LEU A 39 20.42 -3.54 5.84
C LEU A 39 19.51 -4.52 5.09
N GLY A 40 18.46 -5.00 5.76
CA GLY A 40 17.45 -5.87 5.17
C GLY A 40 16.31 -5.03 4.60
N THR A 41 15.89 -5.29 3.36
CA THR A 41 14.75 -4.62 2.75
C THR A 41 14.32 -5.33 1.47
N ALA A 42 13.01 -5.34 1.20
CA ALA A 42 12.47 -5.78 -0.09
C ALA A 42 12.61 -4.67 -1.15
N THR A 43 12.52 -3.41 -0.73
CA THR A 43 12.48 -2.22 -1.59
C THR A 43 13.47 -1.17 -1.09
N PRO A 44 14.76 -1.32 -1.39
CA PRO A 44 15.76 -0.36 -0.92
C PRO A 44 15.44 1.06 -1.41
N ASP A 45 15.64 2.03 -0.55
CA ASP A 45 15.48 3.43 -0.94
C ASP A 45 16.53 3.84 -1.99
N ILE A 46 16.21 4.89 -2.75
CA ILE A 46 17.01 5.35 -3.88
C ILE A 46 18.46 5.67 -3.46
N VAL A 47 18.64 6.27 -2.27
CA VAL A 47 19.96 6.64 -1.78
C VAL A 47 20.80 5.40 -1.44
N THR A 48 20.20 4.43 -0.76
CA THR A 48 20.86 3.16 -0.44
C THR A 48 21.21 2.37 -1.70
N SER A 49 20.30 2.31 -2.68
CA SER A 49 20.54 1.70 -3.98
C SER A 49 21.70 2.37 -4.72
N TYR A 50 21.70 3.69 -4.79
CA TYR A 50 22.75 4.47 -5.43
C TYR A 50 24.13 4.24 -4.80
N ARG A 51 24.17 4.19 -3.46
CA ARG A 51 25.43 3.89 -2.73
C ARG A 51 25.95 2.48 -3.01
N ALA A 52 25.03 1.50 -3.15
CA ALA A 52 25.40 0.15 -3.55
C ALA A 52 25.93 0.11 -4.99
N ASP A 53 25.31 0.83 -5.92
CA ASP A 53 25.76 0.92 -7.32
C ASP A 53 27.16 1.59 -7.44
N ARG A 54 27.49 2.48 -6.51
CA ARG A 54 28.83 3.08 -6.41
C ARG A 54 29.86 2.24 -5.68
N GLY A 55 29.49 1.06 -5.20
CA GLY A 55 30.40 0.18 -4.44
C GLY A 55 30.66 0.60 -2.99
N GLU A 56 29.91 1.59 -2.46
CA GLU A 56 30.01 2.00 -1.04
C GLU A 56 29.36 0.97 -0.11
N LEU A 57 28.43 0.18 -0.63
CA LEU A 57 27.74 -0.91 0.05
C LEU A 57 27.75 -2.16 -0.84
N ILE A 58 27.84 -3.32 -0.24
CA ILE A 58 27.75 -4.60 -0.96
C ILE A 58 26.27 -4.97 -1.10
N ARG A 59 25.79 -5.16 -2.34
CA ARG A 59 24.41 -5.61 -2.60
C ARG A 59 24.37 -7.14 -2.63
N LEU A 60 23.58 -7.72 -1.72
CA LEU A 60 23.25 -9.13 -1.70
C LEU A 60 21.78 -9.29 -2.13
N THR A 61 21.55 -9.97 -3.24
CA THR A 61 20.20 -10.16 -3.78
C THR A 61 19.67 -11.54 -3.41
N LEU A 62 18.47 -11.58 -2.82
CA LEU A 62 17.70 -12.79 -2.53
C LEU A 62 16.59 -12.95 -3.58
N PRO A 63 16.83 -13.71 -4.68
CA PRO A 63 15.93 -13.73 -5.84
C PRO A 63 14.67 -14.59 -5.63
N LYS A 64 14.60 -15.35 -4.54
CA LYS A 64 13.47 -16.24 -4.24
C LYS A 64 12.90 -15.93 -2.87
N ARG A 65 11.58 -15.88 -2.78
CA ARG A 65 10.89 -15.77 -1.51
C ARG A 65 10.88 -17.12 -0.79
N ILE A 66 11.55 -17.18 0.36
CA ILE A 66 11.51 -18.34 1.25
C ILE A 66 10.41 -18.08 2.28
N LEU A 67 9.38 -18.90 2.30
CA LEU A 67 8.20 -18.70 3.14
C LEU A 67 8.32 -19.33 4.53
N GLY A 68 9.30 -20.19 4.75
CA GLY A 68 9.50 -20.84 6.04
C GLY A 68 9.80 -22.34 5.94
N HIS A 69 9.82 -23.00 7.10
CA HIS A 69 10.04 -24.45 7.17
C HIS A 69 8.85 -25.21 6.57
N ARG A 70 9.14 -26.15 5.68
CA ARG A 70 8.15 -27.01 5.00
C ARG A 70 7.12 -27.63 5.94
N ASP A 71 7.53 -28.08 7.09
CA ASP A 71 6.65 -28.73 8.05
C ASP A 71 5.65 -27.77 8.67
N VAL A 72 6.05 -26.54 8.95
CA VAL A 72 5.17 -25.49 9.48
C VAL A 72 4.11 -25.12 8.44
N LEU A 73 4.54 -24.89 7.19
CA LEU A 73 3.63 -24.56 6.08
C LEU A 73 2.65 -25.68 5.80
N ARG A 74 3.07 -26.94 5.84
CA ARG A 74 2.20 -28.11 5.67
C ARG A 74 1.21 -28.26 6.81
N GLN A 75 1.62 -28.04 8.04
CA GLN A 75 0.71 -28.05 9.19
C GLN A 75 -0.35 -26.95 9.09
N GLN A 76 0.05 -25.75 8.71
CA GLN A 76 -0.88 -24.63 8.50
C GLN A 76 -1.86 -24.94 7.36
N ALA A 77 -1.36 -25.37 6.20
CA ALA A 77 -2.19 -25.76 5.06
C ALA A 77 -3.18 -26.88 5.41
N SER A 78 -2.74 -27.89 6.15
CA SER A 78 -3.60 -28.98 6.63
C SER A 78 -4.67 -28.52 7.60
N ARG A 79 -4.33 -27.66 8.57
CA ARG A 79 -5.30 -27.08 9.52
C ARG A 79 -6.37 -26.23 8.84
N LEU A 80 -6.00 -25.56 7.74
CA LEU A 80 -6.86 -24.63 7.01
C LEU A 80 -7.58 -25.30 5.83
N GLY A 81 -7.29 -26.58 5.53
CA GLY A 81 -7.87 -27.31 4.40
C GLY A 81 -7.48 -26.75 3.03
N VAL A 82 -6.35 -26.03 2.93
CA VAL A 82 -5.90 -25.36 1.71
C VAL A 82 -4.87 -26.21 0.97
N ARG A 83 -4.96 -26.28 -0.35
CA ARG A 83 -3.89 -26.89 -1.16
C ARG A 83 -2.68 -25.97 -1.20
N SER A 84 -1.53 -26.51 -0.80
CA SER A 84 -0.26 -25.78 -0.85
C SER A 84 0.14 -25.50 -2.31
N SER A 85 0.35 -24.22 -2.64
CA SER A 85 0.91 -23.78 -3.93
C SER A 85 2.44 -23.65 -3.90
N TYR A 86 3.06 -24.15 -2.84
CA TYR A 86 4.49 -23.97 -2.60
C TYR A 86 5.34 -24.97 -3.36
N ARG A 87 6.52 -24.51 -3.80
CA ARG A 87 7.51 -25.33 -4.48
C ARG A 87 8.72 -25.57 -3.57
N PRO A 88 9.33 -26.76 -3.57
CA PRO A 88 10.54 -27.02 -2.81
C PRO A 88 11.69 -26.08 -3.23
N ALA A 89 12.31 -25.41 -2.28
CA ALA A 89 13.50 -24.56 -2.49
C ALA A 89 14.79 -25.23 -2.00
N GLY A 90 14.67 -26.36 -1.31
CA GLY A 90 15.74 -27.13 -0.70
C GLY A 90 15.18 -28.24 0.17
N PRO A 91 16.00 -28.90 0.98
CA PRO A 91 15.53 -30.03 1.80
C PRO A 91 14.49 -29.64 2.85
N THR A 92 14.53 -28.42 3.37
CA THR A 92 13.67 -27.95 4.47
C THR A 92 12.87 -26.69 4.18
N ALA A 93 13.07 -26.05 3.02
CA ALA A 93 12.41 -24.78 2.67
C ALA A 93 11.46 -24.93 1.48
N GLU A 94 10.43 -24.11 1.46
CA GLU A 94 9.50 -23.98 0.34
C GLU A 94 9.50 -22.52 -0.17
N THR A 95 9.36 -22.35 -1.49
CA THR A 95 9.25 -21.04 -2.15
C THR A 95 7.92 -20.91 -2.86
N ILE A 96 7.52 -19.68 -3.10
CA ILE A 96 6.41 -19.35 -3.98
C ILE A 96 6.90 -18.36 -5.04
N ASP A 97 6.39 -18.48 -6.25
CA ASP A 97 6.61 -17.47 -7.27
C ASP A 97 5.90 -16.17 -6.86
N LEU A 98 6.44 -15.03 -7.26
CA LEU A 98 5.78 -13.76 -7.03
C LEU A 98 4.41 -13.75 -7.72
N PRO A 99 3.37 -13.23 -7.06
CA PRO A 99 2.03 -13.20 -7.63
C PRO A 99 1.97 -12.32 -8.88
N PRO A 100 1.13 -12.65 -9.87
CA PRO A 100 0.94 -11.80 -11.04
C PRO A 100 0.30 -10.47 -10.64
N VAL A 101 0.89 -9.36 -11.09
CA VAL A 101 0.38 -8.00 -10.85
C VAL A 101 -0.37 -7.50 -12.07
N ARG A 102 -1.61 -7.06 -11.88
CA ARG A 102 -2.43 -6.45 -12.92
C ARG A 102 -2.73 -4.99 -12.60
N VAL A 103 -2.19 -4.09 -13.40
CA VAL A 103 -2.48 -2.65 -13.30
C VAL A 103 -3.66 -2.29 -14.22
N VAL A 104 -4.68 -1.62 -13.69
CA VAL A 104 -5.89 -1.23 -14.43
C VAL A 104 -6.04 0.28 -14.44
N ASP A 105 -6.19 0.88 -15.62
CA ASP A 105 -6.47 2.30 -15.81
C ASP A 105 -7.97 2.59 -15.60
N MET A 106 -8.31 3.24 -14.50
CA MET A 106 -9.70 3.57 -14.15
C MET A 106 -10.35 4.59 -15.08
N ARG A 107 -9.57 5.33 -15.87
CA ARG A 107 -10.11 6.24 -16.92
C ARG A 107 -10.70 5.42 -18.07
N GLN A 108 -10.06 4.30 -18.43
CA GLN A 108 -10.59 3.37 -19.43
C GLN A 108 -11.85 2.67 -18.90
N GLU A 109 -11.84 2.24 -17.64
CA GLU A 109 -13.01 1.68 -16.97
C GLU A 109 -14.20 2.65 -17.03
N LEU A 110 -13.97 3.93 -16.73
CA LEU A 110 -15.01 4.96 -16.75
C LEU A 110 -15.55 5.19 -18.17
N ARG A 111 -14.69 5.25 -19.21
CA ARG A 111 -15.07 5.35 -20.61
C ARG A 111 -15.90 4.16 -21.08
N ALA A 112 -15.61 2.98 -20.55
CA ALA A 112 -16.36 1.75 -20.78
C ALA A 112 -17.62 1.62 -19.89
N GLY A 113 -18.05 2.70 -19.20
CA GLY A 113 -19.27 2.76 -18.42
C GLY A 113 -19.14 2.34 -16.95
N ASN A 114 -17.99 1.87 -16.48
CA ASN A 114 -17.79 1.52 -15.09
C ASN A 114 -17.63 2.77 -14.21
N ARG A 115 -18.66 3.07 -13.39
CA ARG A 115 -18.68 4.20 -12.46
C ARG A 115 -18.25 3.84 -11.03
N SER A 116 -17.99 2.56 -10.76
CA SER A 116 -17.52 2.08 -9.45
C SER A 116 -16.14 2.66 -9.11
N ILE A 117 -15.80 2.65 -7.82
CA ILE A 117 -14.44 2.91 -7.35
C ILE A 117 -13.50 1.72 -7.62
N PHE A 118 -14.06 0.56 -7.94
CA PHE A 118 -13.35 -0.66 -8.28
C PHE A 118 -13.35 -0.91 -9.78
N SER A 119 -12.24 -1.44 -10.31
CA SER A 119 -12.20 -1.95 -11.68
C SER A 119 -13.01 -3.25 -11.81
N ARG A 120 -13.51 -3.53 -13.02
CA ARG A 120 -14.18 -4.81 -13.31
C ARG A 120 -13.27 -6.01 -13.04
N ALA A 121 -11.96 -5.85 -13.31
CA ALA A 121 -10.98 -6.89 -13.00
C ALA A 121 -10.88 -7.17 -11.50
N LEU A 122 -10.86 -6.12 -10.66
CA LEU A 122 -10.83 -6.30 -9.20
C LEU A 122 -12.15 -6.89 -8.69
N LEU A 123 -13.30 -6.46 -9.21
CA LEU A 123 -14.59 -7.02 -8.83
C LEU A 123 -14.69 -8.51 -9.16
N GLY A 124 -14.30 -8.93 -10.36
CA GLY A 124 -14.30 -10.35 -10.73
C GLY A 124 -13.32 -11.20 -9.90
N ALA A 125 -12.15 -10.64 -9.57
CA ALA A 125 -11.19 -11.29 -8.69
C ALA A 125 -11.72 -11.45 -7.25
N LEU A 126 -12.38 -10.41 -6.70
CA LEU A 126 -13.05 -10.47 -5.39
C LEU A 126 -14.15 -11.53 -5.37
N GLU A 127 -15.00 -11.55 -6.39
CA GLU A 127 -16.08 -12.55 -6.52
C GLU A 127 -15.51 -13.96 -6.51
N THR A 128 -14.47 -14.23 -7.31
CA THR A 128 -13.80 -15.53 -7.36
C THR A 128 -13.18 -15.91 -6.01
N THR A 129 -12.48 -14.99 -5.37
CA THR A 129 -11.83 -15.21 -4.06
C THR A 129 -12.86 -15.54 -2.98
N LEU A 130 -13.93 -14.74 -2.89
CA LEU A 130 -14.98 -14.94 -1.87
C LEU A 130 -15.78 -16.21 -2.11
N SER A 131 -16.09 -16.55 -3.37
CA SER A 131 -16.79 -17.79 -3.75
C SER A 131 -15.97 -19.05 -3.40
N ASN A 132 -14.65 -18.95 -3.45
CA ASN A 132 -13.74 -20.04 -3.06
C ASN A 132 -13.46 -20.09 -1.55
N SER A 133 -14.21 -19.35 -0.74
CA SER A 133 -14.00 -19.27 0.71
C SER A 133 -12.58 -18.81 1.10
N GLN A 134 -11.92 -18.06 0.23
CA GLN A 134 -10.61 -17.48 0.45
C GLN A 134 -10.73 -16.05 1.01
N GLN A 135 -9.61 -15.47 1.36
CA GLN A 135 -9.56 -14.13 1.93
C GLN A 135 -8.94 -13.13 0.95
N ALA A 136 -9.42 -11.88 1.03
CA ALA A 136 -8.85 -10.78 0.28
C ALA A 136 -8.47 -9.61 1.19
N ILE A 137 -7.50 -8.82 0.71
CA ILE A 137 -7.11 -7.55 1.32
C ILE A 137 -7.36 -6.43 0.31
N LEU A 138 -8.07 -5.38 0.73
CA LEU A 138 -8.16 -4.13 -0.01
C LEU A 138 -7.28 -3.07 0.65
N PHE A 139 -6.22 -2.74 -0.03
CA PHE A 139 -5.23 -1.78 0.43
C PHE A 139 -5.51 -0.39 -0.16
N LEU A 140 -5.54 0.62 0.70
CA LEU A 140 -5.61 2.02 0.30
C LEU A 140 -4.27 2.70 0.63
N ASN A 141 -3.58 3.15 -0.40
CA ASN A 141 -2.35 3.92 -0.21
C ASN A 141 -2.68 5.36 0.22
N ARG A 142 -3.25 5.50 1.44
CA ARG A 142 -3.64 6.80 1.97
C ARG A 142 -2.82 7.14 3.22
N ARG A 143 -1.93 8.13 3.09
CA ARG A 143 -1.34 8.83 4.24
C ARG A 143 -2.09 10.14 4.49
N GLY A 144 -2.66 10.31 5.69
CA GLY A 144 -3.28 11.55 6.15
C GLY A 144 -4.68 11.83 5.61
N THR A 145 -5.23 12.98 6.02
CA THR A 145 -6.56 13.48 5.66
C THR A 145 -6.57 14.29 4.36
N SER A 146 -5.43 14.42 3.70
CA SER A 146 -5.29 15.27 2.51
C SER A 146 -6.01 14.68 1.31
N THR A 147 -7.07 15.35 0.89
CA THR A 147 -7.84 15.02 -0.31
C THR A 147 -7.38 15.90 -1.46
N TYR A 148 -6.56 15.37 -2.36
CA TYR A 148 -6.27 16.10 -3.59
C TYR A 148 -7.45 16.04 -4.56
N VAL A 149 -7.47 16.95 -5.52
CA VAL A 149 -8.55 17.06 -6.49
C VAL A 149 -8.04 16.69 -7.87
N PHE A 150 -8.77 15.81 -8.52
CA PHE A 150 -8.46 15.41 -9.89
C PHE A 150 -9.72 15.22 -10.75
N CYS A 151 -9.53 15.26 -12.05
CA CYS A 151 -10.57 14.97 -13.02
C CYS A 151 -10.67 13.46 -13.28
N ARG A 152 -11.83 12.87 -13.10
CA ARG A 152 -12.04 11.45 -13.36
C ARG A 152 -11.96 11.07 -14.84
N ASP A 153 -12.16 12.02 -15.75
CA ASP A 153 -12.16 11.74 -17.20
C ASP A 153 -10.76 11.72 -17.82
N CYS A 154 -9.91 12.66 -17.42
CA CYS A 154 -8.58 12.79 -18.00
C CYS A 154 -7.45 12.54 -17.01
N GLY A 155 -7.74 12.35 -15.70
CA GLY A 155 -6.73 12.15 -14.67
C GLY A 155 -5.97 13.43 -14.27
N HIS A 156 -6.32 14.60 -14.83
CA HIS A 156 -5.65 15.87 -14.50
C HIS A 156 -5.80 16.20 -13.02
N VAL A 157 -4.67 16.31 -12.31
CA VAL A 157 -4.61 16.73 -10.91
C VAL A 157 -4.48 18.25 -10.84
N LEU A 158 -5.28 18.88 -9.98
CA LEU A 158 -5.17 20.33 -9.76
C LEU A 158 -3.89 20.67 -9.01
N ARG A 159 -3.05 21.47 -9.64
CA ARG A 159 -1.77 21.92 -9.09
C ARG A 159 -1.75 23.41 -8.80
N CYS A 160 -0.87 23.80 -7.91
CA CYS A 160 -0.61 25.20 -7.59
C CYS A 160 0.09 25.87 -8.77
N SER A 161 -0.42 27.02 -9.20
CA SER A 161 0.18 27.80 -10.30
C SER A 161 1.54 28.44 -9.96
N HIS A 162 1.91 28.45 -8.66
CA HIS A 162 3.16 29.07 -8.20
C HIS A 162 4.29 28.07 -7.99
N CYS A 163 3.99 26.89 -7.42
CA CYS A 163 5.03 25.92 -7.04
C CYS A 163 4.77 24.50 -7.57
N ASP A 164 3.78 24.34 -8.43
CA ASP A 164 3.37 23.07 -9.07
C ASP A 164 3.02 21.93 -8.11
N SER A 165 2.94 22.19 -6.80
CA SER A 165 2.50 21.18 -5.83
C SER A 165 1.02 20.88 -5.99
N PRO A 166 0.56 19.63 -5.79
CA PRO A 166 -0.85 19.30 -5.79
C PRO A 166 -1.64 20.10 -4.76
N LEU A 167 -2.83 20.53 -5.14
CA LEU A 167 -3.72 21.29 -4.26
C LEU A 167 -4.61 20.35 -3.46
N THR A 168 -4.78 20.67 -2.18
CA THR A 168 -5.65 19.93 -1.26
C THR A 168 -6.96 20.67 -1.03
N PHE A 169 -8.08 20.00 -1.12
CA PHE A 169 -9.38 20.58 -0.83
C PHE A 169 -9.67 20.56 0.67
N HIS A 170 -10.05 21.70 1.21
CA HIS A 170 -10.49 21.89 2.58
C HIS A 170 -11.99 22.16 2.63
N GLY A 171 -12.77 21.13 2.99
CA GLY A 171 -14.25 21.19 3.00
C GLY A 171 -14.81 22.28 3.88
N ALA A 172 -14.22 22.57 5.05
CA ALA A 172 -14.68 23.62 5.95
C ALA A 172 -14.60 25.05 5.35
N ARG A 173 -13.73 25.24 4.35
CA ARG A 173 -13.53 26.52 3.67
C ARG A 173 -13.99 26.50 2.22
N GLU A 174 -14.37 25.34 1.69
CA GLU A 174 -14.69 25.09 0.29
C GLU A 174 -13.62 25.59 -0.69
N ARG A 175 -12.35 25.54 -0.28
CA ARG A 175 -11.21 26.06 -1.05
C ARG A 175 -10.13 24.99 -1.22
N LEU A 176 -9.37 25.19 -2.31
CA LEU A 176 -8.14 24.46 -2.59
C LEU A 176 -6.98 25.18 -1.95
N LEU A 177 -6.17 24.51 -1.14
CA LEU A 177 -5.00 25.05 -0.46
C LEU A 177 -3.73 24.34 -0.94
N CYS A 178 -2.70 25.11 -1.22
CA CYS A 178 -1.35 24.62 -1.42
C CYS A 178 -0.62 24.51 -0.08
N HIS A 179 -0.35 23.32 0.40
CA HIS A 179 0.40 23.12 1.65
C HIS A 179 1.89 23.43 1.55
N HIS A 180 2.41 23.71 0.34
CA HIS A 180 3.81 24.08 0.15
C HIS A 180 4.03 25.58 0.25
N CYS A 181 3.22 26.41 -0.44
CA CYS A 181 3.40 27.85 -0.48
C CYS A 181 2.26 28.66 0.16
N GLY A 182 1.26 28.00 0.75
CA GLY A 182 0.15 28.64 1.46
C GLY A 182 -0.92 29.28 0.56
N ARG A 183 -0.72 29.33 -0.77
CA ARG A 183 -1.72 29.90 -1.68
C ARG A 183 -2.97 29.06 -1.72
N ASP A 184 -4.11 29.72 -1.83
CA ASP A 184 -5.42 29.10 -1.97
C ASP A 184 -6.17 29.59 -3.22
N ARG A 185 -7.13 28.82 -3.69
CA ARG A 185 -8.05 29.20 -4.76
C ARG A 185 -9.39 28.47 -4.63
N GLN A 186 -10.39 28.96 -5.36
CA GLN A 186 -11.68 28.30 -5.44
C GLN A 186 -11.60 26.98 -6.22
N MET A 187 -12.50 26.06 -5.90
CA MET A 187 -12.69 24.82 -6.65
C MET A 187 -13.26 25.18 -8.04
N PRO A 188 -12.62 24.78 -9.16
CA PRO A 188 -13.17 25.03 -10.47
C PRO A 188 -14.38 24.12 -10.73
N GLU A 189 -15.41 24.64 -11.37
CA GLU A 189 -16.59 23.87 -11.78
C GLU A 189 -16.28 22.87 -12.90
N ARG A 190 -15.30 23.18 -13.72
CA ARG A 190 -14.85 22.36 -14.86
C ARG A 190 -13.37 22.09 -14.82
N CYS A 191 -12.99 20.94 -15.32
CA CYS A 191 -11.58 20.57 -15.45
C CYS A 191 -10.85 21.55 -16.40
N PRO A 192 -9.76 22.19 -15.98
CA PRO A 192 -9.03 23.13 -16.83
C PRO A 192 -8.35 22.43 -18.04
N ASN A 193 -8.18 21.11 -18.00
CA ASN A 193 -7.53 20.36 -19.06
C ASN A 193 -8.52 19.83 -20.11
N CYS A 194 -9.70 19.32 -19.71
CA CYS A 194 -10.65 18.67 -20.62
C CYS A 194 -12.08 19.21 -20.58
N GLY A 195 -12.37 20.26 -19.79
CA GLY A 195 -13.69 20.87 -19.66
C GLY A 195 -14.73 20.04 -18.90
N SER A 196 -14.42 18.84 -18.46
CA SER A 196 -15.35 17.96 -17.77
C SER A 196 -15.80 18.53 -16.41
N THR A 197 -17.07 18.34 -16.07
CA THR A 197 -17.62 18.63 -14.73
C THR A 197 -17.31 17.55 -13.69
N ARG A 198 -16.64 16.44 -14.10
CA ARG A 198 -16.28 15.33 -13.21
C ARG A 198 -14.96 15.56 -12.49
N ILE A 199 -14.67 16.81 -12.17
CA ILE A 199 -13.57 17.19 -11.30
C ILE A 199 -14.07 17.12 -9.84
N LYS A 200 -13.47 16.25 -9.05
CA LYS A 200 -13.93 15.97 -7.68
C LYS A 200 -12.75 15.72 -6.75
N GLN A 201 -13.03 15.93 -5.48
CA GLN A 201 -12.17 15.43 -4.42
C GLN A 201 -12.13 13.91 -4.47
N PHE A 202 -10.96 13.36 -4.44
CA PHE A 202 -10.80 11.93 -4.20
C PHE A 202 -10.49 11.70 -2.72
N GLY A 203 -11.48 11.26 -2.01
CA GLY A 203 -11.41 10.85 -0.61
C GLY A 203 -12.13 9.52 -0.44
N ALA A 204 -11.68 8.46 -1.11
CA ALA A 204 -12.10 7.13 -0.71
C ALA A 204 -11.39 6.81 0.61
N GLY A 205 -12.03 7.07 1.75
CA GLY A 205 -11.63 6.52 3.02
C GLY A 205 -11.95 5.04 3.07
N THR A 206 -11.28 4.31 3.95
CA THR A 206 -11.56 2.89 4.23
C THR A 206 -13.04 2.63 4.46
N GLN A 207 -13.73 3.56 5.14
CA GLN A 207 -15.18 3.47 5.36
C GLN A 207 -15.99 3.48 4.05
N ARG A 208 -15.66 4.35 3.10
CA ARG A 208 -16.35 4.38 1.81
C ARG A 208 -16.08 3.11 0.99
N VAL A 209 -14.84 2.60 1.03
CA VAL A 209 -14.50 1.33 0.41
C VAL A 209 -15.29 0.19 1.03
N GLN A 210 -15.40 0.16 2.36
CA GLN A 210 -16.20 -0.81 3.09
C GLN A 210 -17.67 -0.77 2.67
N THR A 211 -18.29 0.40 2.71
CA THR A 211 -19.70 0.57 2.30
C THR A 211 -19.95 0.10 0.86
N GLU A 212 -19.03 0.40 -0.06
CA GLU A 212 -19.17 -0.01 -1.46
C GLU A 212 -18.99 -1.53 -1.62
N VAL A 213 -18.07 -2.15 -0.86
CA VAL A 213 -17.91 -3.61 -0.82
C VAL A 213 -19.17 -4.29 -0.28
N GLU A 214 -19.67 -3.84 0.85
CA GLU A 214 -20.87 -4.41 1.50
C GLU A 214 -22.12 -4.30 0.61
N ARG A 215 -22.19 -3.22 -0.19
CA ARG A 215 -23.24 -3.05 -1.18
C ARG A 215 -23.13 -4.04 -2.35
N LEU A 216 -21.91 -4.30 -2.83
CA LEU A 216 -21.63 -5.16 -4.00
C LEU A 216 -21.58 -6.64 -3.63
N PHE A 217 -21.11 -6.94 -2.43
CA PHE A 217 -20.92 -8.28 -1.89
C PHE A 217 -21.55 -8.40 -0.51
N PRO A 218 -22.89 -8.54 -0.41
CA PRO A 218 -23.60 -8.57 0.88
C PRO A 218 -23.19 -9.74 1.80
N SER A 219 -22.61 -10.80 1.24
CA SER A 219 -22.09 -11.94 1.98
C SER A 219 -20.66 -11.74 2.51
N ALA A 220 -19.99 -10.67 2.13
CA ALA A 220 -18.64 -10.37 2.59
C ALA A 220 -18.65 -9.95 4.06
N ARG A 221 -17.83 -10.62 4.85
CA ARG A 221 -17.56 -10.24 6.25
C ARG A 221 -16.32 -9.37 6.26
N THR A 222 -16.55 -8.06 6.39
CA THR A 222 -15.50 -7.05 6.29
C THR A 222 -14.89 -6.72 7.65
N LEU A 223 -13.58 -6.52 7.70
CA LEU A 223 -12.88 -5.87 8.82
C LEU A 223 -12.15 -4.63 8.30
N ARG A 224 -12.13 -3.59 9.11
CA ARG A 224 -11.39 -2.38 8.84
C ARG A 224 -10.16 -2.29 9.73
N TRP A 225 -9.02 -2.00 9.10
CA TRP A 225 -7.75 -1.78 9.79
C TRP A 225 -7.15 -0.43 9.38
N ASP A 226 -7.54 0.58 10.09
CA ASP A 226 -7.09 1.95 9.88
C ASP A 226 -6.86 2.66 11.23
N ARG A 227 -6.37 3.90 11.17
CA ARG A 227 -6.08 4.69 12.37
C ARG A 227 -7.29 4.87 13.29
N ASP A 228 -8.51 4.91 12.73
CA ASP A 228 -9.72 5.12 13.54
C ASP A 228 -10.13 3.86 14.30
N THR A 229 -9.88 2.68 13.73
CA THR A 229 -10.19 1.38 14.34
C THR A 229 -9.09 0.89 15.28
N THR A 230 -7.90 1.52 15.26
CA THR A 230 -6.73 1.06 16.03
C THR A 230 -6.29 2.01 17.14
N ARG A 231 -7.18 2.88 17.61
CA ARG A 231 -6.87 3.85 18.68
C ARG A 231 -6.65 3.24 20.06
N THR A 232 -7.18 2.03 20.28
CA THR A 232 -7.06 1.35 21.58
C THR A 232 -5.90 0.36 21.59
N ASN A 233 -5.26 0.20 22.74
CA ASN A 233 -4.19 -0.77 22.91
C ASN A 233 -4.67 -2.20 22.59
N GLY A 234 -3.85 -2.96 21.85
CA GLY A 234 -4.17 -4.33 21.42
C GLY A 234 -5.22 -4.43 20.30
N ALA A 235 -5.69 -3.30 19.73
CA ALA A 235 -6.65 -3.35 18.61
C ALA A 235 -6.05 -3.99 17.37
N HIS A 236 -4.76 -3.79 17.13
CA HIS A 236 -4.04 -4.41 16.01
C HIS A 236 -4.09 -5.93 16.09
N ASP A 237 -3.73 -6.47 17.24
CA ASP A 237 -3.65 -7.92 17.48
C ASP A 237 -5.05 -8.56 17.34
N ARG A 238 -6.07 -7.91 17.90
CA ARG A 238 -7.47 -8.38 17.79
C ARG A 238 -7.97 -8.42 16.36
N ILE A 239 -7.68 -7.39 15.55
CA ILE A 239 -8.08 -7.35 14.14
C ILE A 239 -7.38 -8.46 13.37
N LEU A 240 -6.07 -8.62 13.61
CA LEU A 240 -5.26 -9.64 12.95
C LEU A 240 -5.74 -11.05 13.33
N GLU A 241 -5.98 -11.31 14.60
CA GLU A 241 -6.48 -12.59 15.10
C GLU A 241 -7.88 -12.91 14.54
N ALA A 242 -8.80 -11.94 14.50
CA ALA A 242 -10.12 -12.11 13.92
C ALA A 242 -10.05 -12.40 12.42
N PHE A 243 -9.12 -11.78 11.71
CA PHE A 243 -8.92 -12.07 10.29
C PHE A 243 -8.25 -13.42 10.07
N ALA A 244 -7.18 -13.74 10.80
CA ALA A 244 -6.50 -15.03 10.72
C ALA A 244 -7.39 -16.22 11.09
N SER A 245 -8.32 -16.04 12.06
CA SER A 245 -9.31 -17.06 12.46
C SER A 245 -10.55 -17.13 11.56
N GLN A 246 -10.54 -16.46 10.41
CA GLN A 246 -11.63 -16.46 9.40
C GLN A 246 -12.97 -15.88 9.89
N GLN A 247 -12.98 -15.07 10.94
CA GLN A 247 -14.17 -14.33 11.34
C GLN A 247 -14.58 -13.31 10.27
N ALA A 248 -13.59 -12.85 9.48
CA ALA A 248 -13.80 -12.05 8.28
C ALA A 248 -13.07 -12.63 7.07
N ASN A 249 -13.60 -12.38 5.87
CA ASN A 249 -13.01 -12.81 4.61
C ASN A 249 -12.47 -11.63 3.77
N LEU A 250 -12.70 -10.40 4.22
CA LEU A 250 -12.18 -9.20 3.57
C LEU A 250 -11.62 -8.19 4.58
N LEU A 251 -10.34 -7.87 4.44
CA LEU A 251 -9.67 -6.86 5.25
C LEU A 251 -9.48 -5.59 4.42
N ILE A 252 -9.93 -4.45 4.95
CA ILE A 252 -9.82 -3.15 4.29
C ILE A 252 -8.92 -2.26 5.14
N GLY A 253 -7.77 -1.85 4.61
CA GLY A 253 -6.84 -1.11 5.43
C GLY A 253 -5.90 -0.18 4.68
N THR A 254 -5.10 0.54 5.46
CA THR A 254 -4.04 1.41 5.00
C THR A 254 -2.67 0.75 5.26
N GLN A 255 -1.60 1.48 5.19
CA GLN A 255 -0.20 0.99 5.27
C GLN A 255 0.12 0.01 6.43
N MET A 256 -0.72 -0.09 7.45
CA MET A 256 -0.52 -1.01 8.57
C MET A 256 -0.76 -2.48 8.18
N VAL A 257 -1.49 -2.72 7.08
CA VAL A 257 -1.83 -4.06 6.58
C VAL A 257 -0.70 -4.66 5.72
N ALA A 258 0.22 -3.83 5.24
CA ALA A 258 1.21 -4.26 4.24
C ALA A 258 2.46 -4.93 4.81
N LYS A 259 2.63 -4.99 6.16
CA LYS A 259 3.91 -5.40 6.74
C LYS A 259 3.85 -6.79 7.40
N GLY A 260 4.66 -7.72 6.85
CA GLY A 260 5.06 -8.94 7.54
C GLY A 260 3.95 -9.94 7.87
N LEU A 261 2.79 -9.87 7.22
CA LEU A 261 1.68 -10.78 7.48
C LEU A 261 1.81 -12.06 6.66
N ASP A 262 1.99 -13.19 7.34
CA ASP A 262 1.86 -14.51 6.72
C ASP A 262 0.41 -15.01 6.89
N LEU A 263 -0.42 -14.76 5.86
CA LEU A 263 -1.84 -15.08 5.84
C LEU A 263 -2.14 -16.04 4.67
N PRO A 264 -2.03 -17.35 4.86
CA PRO A 264 -2.06 -18.33 3.78
C PRO A 264 -3.39 -18.40 3.02
N LEU A 265 -4.48 -17.90 3.60
CA LEU A 265 -5.79 -17.83 2.94
C LEU A 265 -5.99 -16.56 2.11
N VAL A 266 -5.11 -15.59 2.24
CA VAL A 266 -5.15 -14.37 1.42
C VAL A 266 -4.61 -14.69 0.04
N THR A 267 -5.50 -14.75 -0.94
CA THR A 267 -5.16 -15.06 -2.35
C THR A 267 -5.32 -13.86 -3.26
N LEU A 268 -5.88 -12.76 -2.75
CA LEU A 268 -6.08 -11.53 -3.50
C LEU A 268 -5.70 -10.31 -2.66
N VAL A 269 -4.88 -9.43 -3.23
CA VAL A 269 -4.68 -8.08 -2.70
C VAL A 269 -5.06 -7.07 -3.77
N GLY A 270 -6.05 -6.25 -3.45
CA GLY A 270 -6.51 -5.16 -4.32
C GLY A 270 -5.99 -3.82 -3.83
N VAL A 271 -5.19 -3.12 -4.64
CA VAL A 271 -4.76 -1.76 -4.32
C VAL A 271 -5.73 -0.76 -4.95
N VAL A 272 -6.50 -0.10 -4.09
CA VAL A 272 -7.50 0.90 -4.53
C VAL A 272 -6.84 2.27 -4.64
N ALA A 273 -6.96 2.90 -5.82
CA ALA A 273 -6.39 4.21 -6.11
C ALA A 273 -4.88 4.30 -5.78
N ALA A 274 -4.10 3.42 -6.40
CA ALA A 274 -2.67 3.26 -6.16
C ALA A 274 -1.86 4.56 -6.37
N ASP A 275 -2.30 5.42 -7.25
CA ASP A 275 -1.65 6.69 -7.63
C ASP A 275 -1.93 7.85 -6.66
N ILE A 276 -2.78 7.69 -5.64
CA ILE A 276 -2.98 8.73 -4.61
C ILE A 276 -1.63 9.15 -4.01
N GLY A 277 -0.79 8.18 -3.70
CA GLY A 277 0.54 8.42 -3.13
C GLY A 277 1.43 9.30 -4.01
N LEU A 278 1.35 9.16 -5.35
CA LEU A 278 2.14 9.93 -6.31
C LEU A 278 1.84 11.44 -6.28
N ASN A 279 0.65 11.82 -5.82
CA ASN A 279 0.18 13.20 -5.80
C ASN A 279 0.30 13.85 -4.41
N LEU A 280 1.04 13.24 -3.49
CA LEU A 280 1.37 13.88 -2.22
C LEU A 280 2.43 14.97 -2.46
N PRO A 281 2.39 16.10 -1.71
CA PRO A 281 3.38 17.16 -1.80
C PRO A 281 4.68 16.79 -1.08
N ASP A 282 5.31 15.71 -1.53
CA ASP A 282 6.51 15.13 -0.97
C ASP A 282 7.43 14.68 -2.11
N TYR A 283 8.71 15.06 -2.07
CA TYR A 283 9.68 14.70 -3.10
C TYR A 283 9.92 13.17 -3.21
N ARG A 284 9.63 12.43 -2.13
CA ARG A 284 9.70 10.95 -2.09
C ARG A 284 8.37 10.28 -2.43
N ALA A 285 7.36 11.02 -2.87
CA ALA A 285 6.02 10.47 -3.12
C ALA A 285 6.04 9.26 -4.06
N ALA A 286 6.80 9.33 -5.14
CA ALA A 286 6.94 8.23 -6.10
C ALA A 286 7.63 7.01 -5.48
N GLU A 287 8.74 7.22 -4.78
CA GLU A 287 9.48 6.16 -4.08
C GLU A 287 8.58 5.44 -3.06
N ARG A 288 7.89 6.21 -2.22
CA ARG A 288 6.98 5.64 -1.21
C ARG A 288 5.79 4.90 -1.80
N THR A 289 5.27 5.40 -2.93
CA THR A 289 4.17 4.72 -3.62
C THR A 289 4.63 3.39 -4.20
N PHE A 290 5.84 3.34 -4.75
CA PHE A 290 6.46 2.12 -5.23
C PHE A 290 6.69 1.14 -4.06
N GLN A 291 7.31 1.58 -2.96
CA GLN A 291 7.58 0.77 -1.78
C GLN A 291 6.29 0.16 -1.21
N ALA A 292 5.26 1.00 -0.98
CA ALA A 292 3.97 0.54 -0.49
C ALA A 292 3.28 -0.45 -1.44
N GLY A 293 3.45 -0.28 -2.76
CA GLY A 293 2.94 -1.21 -3.77
C GLY A 293 3.67 -2.55 -3.69
N SER A 294 4.99 -2.53 -3.58
CA SER A 294 5.81 -3.74 -3.52
C SER A 294 5.64 -4.51 -2.20
N ASP A 295 5.47 -3.81 -1.06
CA ASP A 295 5.15 -4.47 0.22
C ASP A 295 3.84 -5.26 0.12
N VAL A 296 2.86 -4.73 -0.62
CA VAL A 296 1.58 -5.39 -0.88
C VAL A 296 1.74 -6.58 -1.84
N GLU A 297 2.61 -6.48 -2.85
CA GLU A 297 2.92 -7.58 -3.79
C GLU A 297 3.56 -8.79 -3.10
N MET A 298 4.18 -8.58 -1.96
CA MET A 298 4.74 -9.66 -1.15
C MET A 298 3.67 -10.53 -0.49
N THR A 299 2.40 -10.15 -0.52
CA THR A 299 1.26 -10.99 -0.14
C THR A 299 0.61 -11.62 -1.40
N ASN A 300 0.22 -12.84 -1.32
CA ASN A 300 -0.06 -13.90 -2.31
C ASN A 300 -0.79 -13.64 -3.64
N SER A 301 -1.31 -12.46 -4.00
CA SER A 301 -1.86 -12.12 -5.34
C SER A 301 -2.31 -10.66 -5.41
N SER A 302 -2.03 -9.94 -6.48
CA SER A 302 -2.29 -8.50 -6.51
C SER A 302 -3.03 -8.02 -7.76
N VAL A 303 -4.12 -7.29 -7.58
CA VAL A 303 -4.75 -6.47 -8.61
C VAL A 303 -4.66 -5.01 -8.18
N CYS A 304 -3.94 -4.19 -8.97
CA CYS A 304 -3.75 -2.77 -8.71
C CYS A 304 -4.63 -1.95 -9.67
N SER A 305 -5.39 -0.98 -9.14
CA SER A 305 -6.14 -0.03 -9.96
C SER A 305 -5.60 1.39 -9.82
N ARG A 306 -5.32 2.05 -10.95
CA ARG A 306 -4.99 3.48 -11.02
C ARG A 306 -6.27 4.31 -11.15
N ALA A 307 -6.32 5.46 -10.50
CA ALA A 307 -7.41 6.42 -10.61
C ALA A 307 -7.47 7.16 -11.95
#